data_a70eadb2b949c26d94959cd0c1646ef9
#
_entry.id   a70eadb2b949c26d94959cd0c1646ef9
#
_cell.length_a   1.000
_cell.length_b   1.000
_cell.length_c   1.000
_cell.angle_alpha   90.00
_cell.angle_beta   90.00
_cell.angle_gamma   90.00
#
_symmetry.space_group_name_H-M   'P 1'
#
loop_
_entity.id
_entity.type
_entity.pdbx_description
1 polymer ?
#
loop_
_entity_poly.entity_id
_entity_poly.type
_entity_poly.pdbx_seq_one_letter_code
_entity_poly.pdbx_strand_id
1 'polypeptide(L)'
;MESAQIKRGVTLTSPADPVCGIQVVRQVELDPILPVLRIRTEYRKLHGSAVTVGIWSIAQLREPERMYVPLPKESNFPEGFVLLMKDQPAQLKISGRLLSLARHPQSFAKLGTDAASLLWIGPRCMLRIDTERKPGIYPNGGCVTEIYTNPGLENYVELETLGPLETIQAGDRIQQTTSYTLLPRTTTDLDEEAAKALR
;
A
#
# COMPACT_ATOMS: atom_id res chain seq x y z
N MET A 1 -10.90 -16.01 -13.78
CA MET A 1 -9.53 -15.47 -13.70
C MET A 1 -8.64 -16.36 -14.53
N GLU A 2 -7.90 -15.80 -15.47
CA GLU A 2 -6.93 -16.52 -16.30
C GLU A 2 -5.52 -16.28 -15.77
N SER A 3 -4.62 -17.24 -15.95
CA SER A 3 -3.23 -17.12 -15.56
C SER A 3 -2.31 -17.54 -16.70
N ALA A 4 -1.22 -16.81 -16.88
CA ALA A 4 -0.16 -17.13 -17.84
C ALA A 4 1.19 -17.03 -17.16
N GLN A 5 2.03 -18.08 -17.30
CA GLN A 5 3.37 -18.06 -16.77
C GLN A 5 4.26 -17.13 -17.60
N ILE A 6 5.09 -16.33 -16.93
CA ILE A 6 6.13 -15.52 -17.53
C ILE A 6 7.49 -15.91 -16.97
N LYS A 7 8.59 -15.41 -17.53
CA LYS A 7 9.96 -15.88 -17.21
C LYS A 7 10.29 -15.95 -15.71
N ARG A 8 9.74 -15.03 -14.88
CA ARG A 8 10.02 -14.93 -13.44
C ARG A 8 8.78 -14.68 -12.61
N GLY A 9 7.63 -15.14 -13.07
CA GLY A 9 6.40 -14.84 -12.37
C GLY A 9 5.15 -15.32 -13.13
N VAL A 10 4.07 -14.62 -12.90
CA VAL A 10 2.77 -14.94 -13.47
C VAL A 10 2.01 -13.65 -13.84
N THR A 11 1.29 -13.71 -14.93
CA THR A 11 0.27 -12.72 -15.28
C THR A 11 -1.10 -13.29 -14.91
N LEU A 12 -1.88 -12.54 -14.17
CA LEU A 12 -3.25 -12.85 -13.80
C LEU A 12 -4.20 -11.87 -14.48
N THR A 13 -5.23 -12.37 -15.16
CA THR A 13 -6.21 -11.56 -15.86
C THR A 13 -7.61 -11.88 -15.34
N SER A 14 -8.32 -10.86 -14.84
CA SER A 14 -9.71 -11.02 -14.41
C SER A 14 -10.67 -11.02 -15.61
N PRO A 15 -11.90 -11.54 -15.47
CA PRO A 15 -12.99 -11.11 -16.33
C PRO A 15 -13.18 -9.59 -16.22
N ALA A 16 -13.83 -8.98 -17.20
CA ALA A 16 -14.26 -7.59 -17.08
C ALA A 16 -15.34 -7.47 -16.00
N ASP A 17 -15.24 -6.45 -15.16
CA ASP A 17 -16.31 -6.12 -14.23
C ASP A 17 -17.58 -5.72 -15.02
N PRO A 18 -18.74 -6.31 -14.72
CA PRO A 18 -19.96 -6.08 -15.52
C PRO A 18 -20.54 -4.67 -15.34
N VAL A 19 -20.21 -3.97 -14.26
CA VAL A 19 -20.75 -2.64 -13.95
C VAL A 19 -19.91 -1.55 -14.58
N CYS A 20 -18.61 -1.58 -14.33
CA CYS A 20 -17.69 -0.55 -14.81
C CYS A 20 -16.91 -0.94 -16.08
N GLY A 21 -17.03 -2.17 -16.58
CA GLY A 21 -16.34 -2.64 -17.78
C GLY A 21 -14.81 -2.64 -17.68
N ILE A 22 -14.27 -2.76 -16.47
CA ILE A 22 -12.83 -2.78 -16.22
C ILE A 22 -12.34 -4.22 -16.07
N GLN A 23 -11.30 -4.57 -16.80
CA GLN A 23 -10.52 -5.78 -16.61
C GLN A 23 -9.25 -5.45 -15.85
N VAL A 24 -8.93 -6.25 -14.84
CA VAL A 24 -7.69 -6.10 -14.06
C VAL A 24 -6.66 -7.10 -14.57
N VAL A 25 -5.47 -6.60 -14.91
CA VAL A 25 -4.31 -7.43 -15.24
C VAL A 25 -3.23 -7.19 -14.18
N ARG A 26 -2.74 -8.26 -13.55
CA ARG A 26 -1.63 -8.20 -12.59
C ARG A 26 -0.47 -9.04 -13.08
N GLN A 27 0.70 -8.43 -13.20
CA GLN A 27 1.97 -9.12 -13.37
C GLN A 27 2.67 -9.18 -12.03
N VAL A 28 2.94 -10.40 -11.57
CA VAL A 28 3.62 -10.70 -10.31
C VAL A 28 4.99 -11.27 -10.65
N GLU A 29 6.05 -10.58 -10.30
CA GLU A 29 7.42 -10.93 -10.68
C GLU A 29 8.36 -10.94 -9.47
N LEU A 30 9.21 -11.97 -9.37
CA LEU A 30 10.30 -12.03 -8.41
C LEU A 30 11.58 -11.50 -9.04
N ASP A 31 12.28 -10.62 -8.30
CA ASP A 31 13.62 -10.20 -8.68
C ASP A 31 14.57 -11.41 -8.66
N PRO A 32 15.49 -11.55 -9.65
CA PRO A 32 16.38 -12.72 -9.74
C PRO A 32 17.44 -12.79 -8.65
N ILE A 33 17.76 -11.68 -8.00
CA ILE A 33 18.89 -11.54 -7.08
C ILE A 33 18.43 -11.03 -5.71
N LEU A 34 17.55 -10.05 -5.70
CA LEU A 34 17.08 -9.38 -4.50
C LEU A 34 15.80 -10.01 -3.97
N PRO A 35 15.56 -9.99 -2.66
CA PRO A 35 14.31 -10.48 -2.05
C PRO A 35 13.16 -9.49 -2.30
N VAL A 36 12.85 -9.22 -3.56
CA VAL A 36 11.88 -8.25 -4.03
C VAL A 36 10.83 -8.92 -4.91
N LEU A 37 9.57 -8.76 -4.52
CA LEU A 37 8.41 -9.05 -5.33
C LEU A 37 7.87 -7.74 -5.91
N ARG A 38 7.66 -7.69 -7.23
CA ARG A 38 6.98 -6.57 -7.90
C ARG A 38 5.63 -7.00 -8.41
N ILE A 39 4.62 -6.20 -8.12
CA ILE A 39 3.27 -6.38 -8.64
C ILE A 39 2.92 -5.14 -9.46
N ARG A 40 2.82 -5.33 -10.79
CA ARG A 40 2.29 -4.32 -11.69
C ARG A 40 0.81 -4.61 -11.90
N THR A 41 -0.04 -3.68 -11.49
CA THR A 41 -1.48 -3.73 -11.70
C THR A 41 -1.86 -2.78 -12.84
N GLU A 42 -2.65 -3.27 -13.78
CA GLU A 42 -3.19 -2.49 -14.89
C GLU A 42 -4.71 -2.65 -14.90
N TYR A 43 -5.43 -1.53 -14.98
CA TYR A 43 -6.86 -1.50 -15.27
C TYR A 43 -7.04 -1.17 -16.75
N ARG A 44 -7.75 -2.04 -17.47
CA ARG A 44 -8.13 -1.89 -18.86
C ARG A 44 -9.62 -1.62 -18.96
N LYS A 45 -10.00 -0.46 -19.43
CA LYS A 45 -11.41 -0.13 -19.68
C LYS A 45 -11.82 -0.72 -21.01
N LEU A 46 -12.64 -1.78 -21.01
CA LEU A 46 -13.01 -2.51 -22.22
C LEU A 46 -14.29 -1.98 -22.85
N HIS A 47 -15.29 -1.60 -22.02
CA HIS A 47 -16.60 -1.14 -22.49
C HIS A 47 -17.32 -0.28 -21.43
N GLY A 48 -18.50 0.24 -21.78
CA GLY A 48 -19.35 1.06 -20.90
C GLY A 48 -18.93 2.52 -20.86
N SER A 49 -19.67 3.32 -20.09
CA SER A 49 -19.42 4.76 -19.92
C SER A 49 -18.08 5.05 -19.26
N ALA A 50 -17.56 6.26 -19.43
CA ALA A 50 -16.38 6.72 -18.71
C ALA A 50 -16.57 6.63 -17.20
N VAL A 51 -15.51 6.30 -16.47
CA VAL A 51 -15.53 6.15 -15.01
C VAL A 51 -14.25 6.71 -14.42
N THR A 52 -14.36 7.38 -13.27
CA THR A 52 -13.20 7.87 -12.51
C THR A 52 -12.81 6.82 -11.48
N VAL A 53 -11.59 6.30 -11.59
CA VAL A 53 -11.04 5.23 -10.74
C VAL A 53 -9.58 5.48 -10.42
N GLY A 54 -9.11 4.96 -9.29
CA GLY A 54 -7.70 4.83 -8.94
C GLY A 54 -7.36 3.36 -8.66
N ILE A 55 -6.13 2.96 -8.94
CA ILE A 55 -5.67 1.63 -8.56
C ILE A 55 -5.45 1.61 -7.06
N TRP A 56 -6.13 0.71 -6.38
CA TRP A 56 -6.01 0.48 -4.95
C TRP A 56 -5.54 -0.96 -4.71
N SER A 57 -4.40 -1.10 -4.04
CA SER A 57 -3.83 -2.40 -3.72
C SER A 57 -3.67 -2.54 -2.21
N ILE A 58 -4.17 -3.64 -1.67
CA ILE A 58 -4.16 -3.95 -0.24
C ILE A 58 -3.25 -5.16 -0.01
N ALA A 59 -2.27 -5.01 0.89
CA ALA A 59 -1.51 -6.10 1.45
C ALA A 59 -2.03 -6.38 2.86
N GLN A 60 -2.84 -7.43 3.00
CA GLN A 60 -3.30 -7.92 4.30
C GLN A 60 -2.23 -8.80 4.93
N LEU A 61 -1.74 -8.41 6.09
CA LEU A 61 -0.61 -9.03 6.78
C LEU A 61 -0.99 -9.39 8.21
N ARG A 62 -0.33 -10.39 8.77
CA ARG A 62 -0.44 -10.69 10.20
C ARG A 62 -0.04 -9.49 11.05
N GLU A 63 -0.58 -9.40 12.26
CA GLU A 63 -0.20 -8.39 13.24
C GLU A 63 1.33 -8.29 13.38
N PRO A 64 1.93 -7.10 13.16
CA PRO A 64 3.35 -6.85 13.39
C PRO A 64 3.64 -6.45 14.83
N GLU A 65 4.91 -6.33 15.18
CA GLU A 65 5.32 -5.58 16.36
C GLU A 65 4.98 -4.09 16.20
N ARG A 66 5.17 -3.54 14.97
CA ARG A 66 4.83 -2.16 14.62
C ARG A 66 4.88 -1.93 13.11
N MET A 67 4.09 -0.96 12.64
CA MET A 67 4.16 -0.43 11.28
C MET A 67 4.73 0.98 11.29
N TYR A 68 5.40 1.38 10.20
CA TYR A 68 6.03 2.69 10.08
C TYR A 68 5.77 3.33 8.72
N VAL A 69 5.75 4.65 8.73
CA VAL A 69 5.65 5.50 7.54
C VAL A 69 6.68 6.62 7.66
N PRO A 70 7.50 6.87 6.63
CA PRO A 70 8.37 8.05 6.60
C PRO A 70 7.52 9.28 6.22
N LEU A 71 7.35 10.23 7.13
CA LEU A 71 6.61 11.46 6.84
C LEU A 71 7.36 12.32 5.82
N PRO A 72 6.76 12.72 4.67
CA PRO A 72 7.39 13.53 3.65
C PRO A 72 7.81 14.90 4.17
N LYS A 73 8.89 15.49 3.65
CA LYS A 73 9.30 16.90 4.00
C LYS A 73 8.26 17.90 3.55
N GLU A 74 7.76 17.67 2.34
CA GLU A 74 6.69 18.42 1.73
C GLU A 74 5.50 17.48 1.64
N SER A 75 4.45 17.77 2.38
CA SER A 75 3.23 16.96 2.44
C SER A 75 2.01 17.83 2.16
N ASN A 76 1.00 17.24 1.56
CA ASN A 76 -0.32 17.86 1.43
C ASN A 76 -1.07 17.93 2.78
N PHE A 77 -0.62 17.16 3.76
CA PHE A 77 -1.20 17.09 5.10
C PHE A 77 -0.36 17.92 6.08
N PRO A 78 -0.97 18.78 6.93
CA PRO A 78 -0.23 19.64 7.87
C PRO A 78 0.78 18.91 8.76
N GLU A 79 0.45 17.68 9.18
CA GLU A 79 1.31 16.84 10.02
C GLU A 79 1.99 15.70 9.25
N GLY A 80 1.88 15.70 7.89
CA GLY A 80 2.40 14.63 7.03
C GLY A 80 1.48 13.41 6.92
N PHE A 81 0.33 13.42 7.59
CA PHE A 81 -0.67 12.34 7.56
C PHE A 81 -2.08 12.87 7.86
N VAL A 82 -3.08 12.03 7.64
CA VAL A 82 -4.48 12.28 7.99
C VAL A 82 -5.05 11.06 8.72
N LEU A 83 -5.86 11.32 9.76
CA LEU A 83 -6.66 10.26 10.38
C LEU A 83 -7.93 10.06 9.55
N LEU A 84 -8.15 8.83 9.10
CA LEU A 84 -9.37 8.40 8.40
C LEU A 84 -10.37 7.78 9.38
N MET A 85 -10.38 8.31 10.60
CA MET A 85 -11.22 7.95 11.71
C MET A 85 -11.41 9.17 12.63
N LYS A 86 -12.37 9.08 13.58
CA LYS A 86 -12.74 10.22 14.43
C LYS A 86 -11.66 10.60 15.44
N ASP A 87 -11.10 9.61 16.14
CA ASP A 87 -10.22 9.85 17.28
C ASP A 87 -8.81 9.32 16.99
N GLN A 88 -7.80 10.00 17.54
CA GLN A 88 -6.41 9.55 17.39
C GLN A 88 -6.18 8.26 18.19
N PRO A 89 -5.65 7.18 17.56
CA PRO A 89 -5.36 5.95 18.28
C PRO A 89 -4.18 6.15 19.24
N ALA A 90 -4.33 5.64 20.47
CA ALA A 90 -3.28 5.75 21.50
C ALA A 90 -1.96 5.05 21.11
N GLN A 91 -2.01 4.11 20.16
CA GLN A 91 -0.85 3.35 19.66
C GLN A 91 -0.06 4.10 18.58
N LEU A 92 -0.59 5.23 18.09
CA LEU A 92 0.11 6.10 17.13
C LEU A 92 1.21 6.87 17.85
N LYS A 93 2.41 6.84 17.29
CA LYS A 93 3.57 7.59 17.78
C LYS A 93 4.27 8.28 16.62
N ILE A 94 4.83 9.44 16.88
CA ILE A 94 5.68 10.18 15.94
C ILE A 94 7.03 10.39 16.61
N SER A 95 8.09 9.97 15.94
CA SER A 95 9.48 10.16 16.36
C SER A 95 10.26 10.79 15.21
N GLY A 96 10.56 12.07 15.31
CA GLY A 96 11.14 12.83 14.21
C GLY A 96 10.25 12.82 12.98
N ARG A 97 10.69 12.15 11.93
CA ARG A 97 9.94 12.00 10.67
C ARG A 97 9.41 10.58 10.43
N LEU A 98 9.35 9.79 11.48
CA LEU A 98 8.75 8.46 11.44
C LEU A 98 7.43 8.48 12.21
N LEU A 99 6.34 8.25 11.50
CA LEU A 99 5.07 7.88 12.11
C LEU A 99 5.06 6.38 12.31
N SER A 100 4.60 5.93 13.46
CA SER A 100 4.44 4.50 13.73
C SER A 100 3.10 4.18 14.37
N LEU A 101 2.55 3.01 14.04
CA LEU A 101 1.28 2.51 14.55
C LEU A 101 1.42 1.04 14.93
N ALA A 102 0.92 0.68 16.12
CA ALA A 102 0.68 -0.71 16.50
C ALA A 102 -0.81 -1.02 16.44
N ARG A 103 -1.17 -2.28 16.22
CA ARG A 103 -2.55 -2.73 16.28
C ARG A 103 -3.05 -2.71 17.73
N HIS A 104 -4.35 -2.47 17.92
CA HIS A 104 -5.05 -2.64 19.18
C HIS A 104 -6.20 -3.64 19.02
N PRO A 105 -6.32 -4.64 19.93
CA PRO A 105 -7.32 -5.70 19.74
C PRO A 105 -8.77 -5.27 19.92
N GLN A 106 -9.02 -4.10 20.53
CA GLN A 106 -10.37 -3.62 20.84
C GLN A 106 -10.82 -2.44 19.98
N SER A 107 -9.92 -1.84 19.19
CA SER A 107 -10.23 -0.69 18.35
C SER A 107 -9.50 -0.76 17.00
N PHE A 108 -10.21 -0.42 15.93
CA PHE A 108 -9.55 -0.23 14.64
C PHE A 108 -8.80 1.10 14.62
N ALA A 109 -7.83 1.19 13.73
CA ALA A 109 -7.24 2.47 13.33
C ALA A 109 -7.12 2.52 11.82
N LYS A 110 -7.37 3.70 11.24
CA LYS A 110 -7.10 3.97 9.82
C LYS A 110 -6.50 5.35 9.67
N LEU A 111 -5.36 5.42 8.99
CA LEU A 111 -4.67 6.66 8.65
C LEU A 111 -4.13 6.60 7.24
N GLY A 112 -3.94 7.77 6.63
CA GLY A 112 -3.38 7.90 5.30
C GLY A 112 -2.28 8.96 5.26
N THR A 113 -1.42 8.86 4.28
CA THR A 113 -0.30 9.78 4.04
C THR A 113 0.02 9.88 2.55
N ASP A 114 0.68 10.94 2.15
CA ASP A 114 1.22 11.10 0.81
C ASP A 114 2.66 10.56 0.66
N ALA A 115 3.18 9.85 1.67
CA ALA A 115 4.39 9.05 1.56
C ALA A 115 4.18 7.86 0.60
N ALA A 116 5.25 7.48 -0.12
CA ALA A 116 5.21 6.38 -1.08
C ALA A 116 5.75 5.06 -0.52
N SER A 117 6.07 5.00 0.77
CA SER A 117 6.66 3.82 1.42
C SER A 117 5.94 3.50 2.72
N LEU A 118 5.77 2.19 2.98
CA LEU A 118 5.26 1.61 4.21
C LEU A 118 6.23 0.54 4.70
N LEU A 119 6.34 0.36 6.02
CA LEU A 119 7.15 -0.70 6.61
C LEU A 119 6.34 -1.47 7.65
N TRP A 120 6.29 -2.77 7.51
CA TRP A 120 5.81 -3.74 8.47
C TRP A 120 6.99 -4.40 9.18
N ILE A 121 7.06 -4.36 10.51
CA ILE A 121 8.11 -5.01 11.29
C ILE A 121 7.50 -6.16 12.10
N GLY A 122 7.83 -7.37 11.70
CA GLY A 122 7.48 -8.57 12.44
C GLY A 122 8.64 -9.08 13.32
N PRO A 123 8.44 -10.18 14.05
CA PRO A 123 9.44 -10.66 15.03
C PRO A 123 10.74 -11.16 14.40
N ARG A 124 10.74 -11.54 13.13
CA ARG A 124 11.91 -12.14 12.45
C ARG A 124 12.40 -11.39 11.23
N CYS A 125 11.53 -10.62 10.60
CA CYS A 125 11.82 -9.91 9.35
C CYS A 125 10.96 -8.66 9.25
N MET A 126 11.33 -7.82 8.28
CA MET A 126 10.58 -6.63 7.91
C MET A 126 10.10 -6.75 6.47
N LEU A 127 8.98 -6.13 6.16
CA LEU A 127 8.46 -5.99 4.80
C LEU A 127 8.31 -4.50 4.49
N ARG A 128 9.12 -4.01 3.57
CA ARG A 128 8.99 -2.67 3.01
C ARG A 128 8.12 -2.75 1.75
N ILE A 129 7.13 -1.87 1.67
CA ILE A 129 6.23 -1.73 0.52
C ILE A 129 6.45 -0.34 -0.06
N ASP A 130 6.81 -0.28 -1.33
CA ASP A 130 7.04 0.97 -2.05
C ASP A 130 6.11 1.06 -3.25
N THR A 131 5.56 2.25 -3.48
CA THR A 131 4.78 2.59 -4.67
C THR A 131 5.32 3.88 -5.29
N GLU A 132 4.92 4.18 -6.52
CA GLU A 132 5.27 5.43 -7.18
C GLU A 132 4.19 6.48 -6.89
N ARG A 133 4.59 7.66 -6.37
CA ARG A 133 3.71 8.81 -6.31
C ARG A 133 3.71 9.52 -7.67
N LYS A 134 2.61 9.44 -8.39
CA LYS A 134 2.40 10.12 -9.67
C LYS A 134 1.73 11.48 -9.46
N PRO A 135 1.88 12.44 -10.38
CA PRO A 135 1.04 13.63 -10.39
C PRO A 135 -0.44 13.26 -10.52
N GLY A 136 -1.32 13.96 -9.82
CA GLY A 136 -2.77 13.74 -9.92
C GLY A 136 -3.51 13.97 -8.60
N ILE A 137 -4.81 13.77 -8.65
CA ILE A 137 -5.70 13.84 -7.48
C ILE A 137 -5.79 12.44 -6.89
N TYR A 138 -5.46 12.30 -5.62
CA TYR A 138 -5.55 11.04 -4.90
C TYR A 138 -6.80 10.98 -4.03
N PRO A 139 -7.33 9.78 -3.75
CA PRO A 139 -8.44 9.61 -2.82
C PRO A 139 -8.07 10.06 -1.40
N ASN A 140 -9.09 10.18 -0.54
CA ASN A 140 -8.93 10.50 0.89
C ASN A 140 -8.10 11.76 1.18
N GLY A 141 -8.26 12.80 0.33
CA GLY A 141 -7.59 14.09 0.50
C GLY A 141 -6.13 14.11 0.04
N GLY A 142 -5.65 13.10 -0.67
CA GLY A 142 -4.28 13.05 -1.20
C GLY A 142 -3.46 11.85 -0.73
N CYS A 143 -4.09 10.80 -0.20
CA CYS A 143 -3.40 9.61 0.30
C CYS A 143 -2.80 8.78 -0.83
N VAL A 144 -1.49 8.55 -0.76
CA VAL A 144 -0.74 7.63 -1.61
C VAL A 144 -0.62 6.26 -0.95
N THR A 145 -0.52 6.24 0.38
CA THR A 145 -0.52 5.02 1.18
C THR A 145 -1.43 5.17 2.40
N GLU A 146 -2.00 4.04 2.84
CA GLU A 146 -2.83 3.98 4.04
C GLU A 146 -2.46 2.78 4.89
N ILE A 147 -2.71 2.88 6.19
CA ILE A 147 -2.61 1.79 7.14
C ILE A 147 -3.98 1.59 7.79
N TYR A 148 -4.45 0.34 7.79
CA TYR A 148 -5.61 -0.08 8.57
C TYR A 148 -5.22 -1.18 9.55
N THR A 149 -5.82 -1.16 10.76
CA THR A 149 -5.66 -2.20 11.77
C THR A 149 -7.02 -2.77 12.14
N ASN A 150 -7.17 -4.09 12.01
CA ASN A 150 -8.41 -4.78 12.33
C ASN A 150 -8.55 -5.02 13.85
N PRO A 151 -9.68 -4.67 14.49
CA PRO A 151 -9.94 -5.06 15.88
C PRO A 151 -10.39 -6.52 15.98
N GLY A 152 -10.45 -7.05 17.18
CA GLY A 152 -10.99 -8.39 17.46
C GLY A 152 -9.97 -9.50 17.32
N LEU A 153 -10.46 -10.73 17.14
CA LEU A 153 -9.66 -11.96 17.17
C LEU A 153 -8.84 -12.21 15.90
N GLU A 154 -9.22 -11.60 14.79
CA GLU A 154 -8.47 -11.70 13.53
C GLU A 154 -7.30 -10.72 13.55
N ASN A 155 -6.13 -11.23 13.88
CA ASN A 155 -4.92 -10.45 14.09
C ASN A 155 -4.26 -10.06 12.78
N TYR A 156 -4.88 -9.13 12.03
CA TYR A 156 -4.29 -8.61 10.80
C TYR A 156 -4.26 -7.08 10.75
N VAL A 157 -3.44 -6.60 9.85
CA VAL A 157 -3.33 -5.21 9.44
C VAL A 157 -3.34 -5.14 7.92
N GLU A 158 -3.69 -3.98 7.38
CA GLU A 158 -3.64 -3.72 5.94
C GLU A 158 -2.67 -2.57 5.68
N LEU A 159 -1.75 -2.81 4.75
CA LEU A 159 -0.88 -1.80 4.18
C LEU A 159 -1.34 -1.58 2.75
N GLU A 160 -1.79 -0.37 2.47
CA GLU A 160 -2.51 -0.04 1.26
C GLU A 160 -1.72 0.95 0.42
N THR A 161 -1.72 0.76 -0.90
CA THR A 161 -1.14 1.70 -1.87
C THR A 161 -2.21 2.16 -2.84
N LEU A 162 -2.29 3.46 -3.07
CA LEU A 162 -3.30 4.11 -3.89
C LEU A 162 -2.66 4.82 -5.08
N GLY A 163 -3.27 4.68 -6.25
CA GLY A 163 -2.98 5.48 -7.44
C GLY A 163 -3.84 6.73 -7.52
N PRO A 164 -3.47 7.69 -8.36
CA PRO A 164 -4.30 8.85 -8.62
C PRO A 164 -5.64 8.45 -9.25
N LEU A 165 -6.65 9.27 -9.04
CA LEU A 165 -7.94 9.15 -9.67
C LEU A 165 -7.85 9.63 -11.13
N GLU A 166 -8.16 8.75 -12.06
CA GLU A 166 -8.14 9.03 -13.50
C GLU A 166 -9.50 8.69 -14.12
N THR A 167 -10.02 9.56 -14.95
CA THR A 167 -11.23 9.27 -15.74
C THR A 167 -10.83 8.51 -17.00
N ILE A 168 -11.29 7.26 -17.09
CA ILE A 168 -10.97 6.35 -18.20
C ILE A 168 -12.22 5.97 -18.99
N GLN A 169 -12.10 5.93 -20.32
CA GLN A 169 -13.12 5.51 -21.27
C GLN A 169 -12.68 4.24 -22.01
N ALA A 170 -13.60 3.62 -22.74
CA ALA A 170 -13.29 2.38 -23.46
C ALA A 170 -12.05 2.53 -24.35
N GLY A 171 -11.07 1.64 -24.20
CA GLY A 171 -9.75 1.66 -24.81
C GLY A 171 -8.63 2.18 -23.91
N ASP A 172 -8.93 2.94 -22.87
CA ASP A 172 -7.93 3.50 -21.95
C ASP A 172 -7.37 2.46 -20.98
N ARG A 173 -6.19 2.79 -20.45
CA ARG A 173 -5.48 1.97 -19.46
C ARG A 173 -4.81 2.87 -18.44
N ILE A 174 -4.84 2.44 -17.18
CA ILE A 174 -4.03 3.01 -16.10
C ILE A 174 -3.22 1.90 -15.45
N GLN A 175 -2.06 2.24 -14.89
CA GLN A 175 -1.19 1.24 -14.27
C GLN A 175 -0.46 1.80 -13.05
N GLN A 176 -0.14 0.89 -12.12
CA GLN A 176 0.66 1.16 -10.92
C GLN A 176 1.54 -0.05 -10.62
N THR A 177 2.74 0.22 -10.13
CA THR A 177 3.65 -0.82 -9.66
C THR A 177 3.86 -0.66 -8.16
N THR A 178 3.70 -1.75 -7.43
CA THR A 178 4.04 -1.85 -6.01
C THR A 178 5.15 -2.87 -5.84
N SER A 179 6.19 -2.51 -5.09
CA SER A 179 7.33 -3.37 -4.77
C SER A 179 7.28 -3.78 -3.30
N TYR A 180 7.51 -5.04 -3.04
CA TYR A 180 7.54 -5.67 -1.72
C TYR A 180 8.96 -6.19 -1.47
N THR A 181 9.69 -5.56 -0.56
CA THR A 181 11.07 -5.93 -0.24
C THR A 181 11.13 -6.59 1.13
N LEU A 182 11.57 -7.84 1.18
CA LEU A 182 11.81 -8.54 2.43
C LEU A 182 13.18 -8.17 2.97
N LEU A 183 13.25 -7.70 4.22
CA LEU A 183 14.47 -7.26 4.88
C LEU A 183 14.72 -8.06 6.16
N PRO A 184 15.98 -8.44 6.46
CA PRO A 184 16.31 -9.03 7.74
C PRO A 184 16.24 -7.98 8.85
N ARG A 185 15.92 -8.41 10.05
CA ARG A 185 16.12 -7.59 11.26
C ARG A 185 17.57 -7.66 11.71
N THR A 186 18.10 -6.55 12.19
CA THR A 186 19.50 -6.42 12.64
C THR A 186 19.59 -5.97 14.11
N THR A 187 18.51 -5.42 14.67
CA THR A 187 18.43 -4.97 16.08
C THR A 187 17.05 -5.24 16.65
N THR A 188 16.91 -5.12 17.95
CA THR A 188 15.62 -5.18 18.67
C THR A 188 14.94 -3.81 18.76
N ASP A 189 15.66 -2.72 18.48
CA ASP A 189 15.12 -1.37 18.46
C ASP A 189 14.33 -1.16 17.16
N LEU A 190 13.02 -1.02 17.29
CA LEU A 190 12.10 -0.89 16.16
C LEU A 190 12.27 0.44 15.41
N ASP A 191 12.56 1.53 16.12
CA ASP A 191 12.73 2.85 15.52
C ASP A 191 14.06 2.91 14.74
N GLU A 192 15.12 2.27 15.24
CA GLU A 192 16.39 2.13 14.54
C GLU A 192 16.24 1.28 13.27
N GLU A 193 15.53 0.13 13.35
CA GLU A 193 15.23 -0.70 12.18
C GLU A 193 14.44 0.08 11.12
N ALA A 194 13.40 0.81 11.54
CA ALA A 194 12.59 1.60 10.63
C ALA A 194 13.41 2.72 9.97
N ALA A 195 14.24 3.41 10.74
CA ALA A 195 15.10 4.47 10.21
C ALA A 195 16.13 3.94 9.18
N LYS A 196 16.62 2.72 9.34
CA LYS A 196 17.52 2.07 8.36
C LYS A 196 16.77 1.61 7.11
N ALA A 197 15.60 0.97 7.29
CA ALA A 197 14.83 0.37 6.21
C ALA A 197 14.13 1.40 5.31
N LEU A 198 13.84 2.62 5.80
CA LEU A 198 13.10 3.66 5.10
C LEU A 198 13.97 4.82 4.58
N ARG A 199 15.29 4.66 4.61
CA ARG A 199 16.26 5.60 4.00
C ARG A 199 16.27 5.55 2.48
#